data_61073aa3d32241c292a7c1eb9e86984f
#
_entry.id   61073aa3d32241c292a7c1eb9e86984f
#
_cell.length_a   1.000
_cell.length_b   1.000
_cell.length_c   1.000
_cell.angle_alpha   90.00
_cell.angle_beta   90.00
_cell.angle_gamma   90.00
#
_symmetry.space_group_name_H-M   'P 1'
#
loop_
_entity.id
_entity.type
_entity.pdbx_description
1 polymer ?
#
loop_
_entity_poly.entity_id
_entity_poly.type
_entity_poly.pdbx_seq_one_letter_code
_entity_poly.pdbx_strand_id
1 'polypeptide(L)'
;MKNIKFYLAILISLISFKLQAQQSTNKLDVFQDSLIKISNIIYKTQSDESKLTENGKFVKTLVEALKEPNSFNYSFDSLKTVSVIKSPDQVFRTLSWYIQLDNGTYRYYGAIQMNNKGGLKLFPLIDQTDNIGDSNIITNNQKWFGARYYEIIPVVSSGKLPYYVLLGWKGNTAETTKKVIEILSFNKDKANFGMPVFDGKDFKGKNRVIFEYNKQNAMVLKTDKNAGLIVFDHLAPFDPEMVGRFQFYGSDGGTDAFKVIGGKLKFQENVILKNEANQSDALYADPSKNVKPIRKF
;
A
#
# COMPACT_ATOMS: atom_id res chain seq x y z
N MET A 1 -16.40 13.88 64.66
CA MET A 1 -17.52 13.68 63.67
C MET A 1 -17.49 14.68 62.49
N LYS A 2 -16.98 15.92 62.63
CA LYS A 2 -16.92 16.90 61.49
C LYS A 2 -15.96 16.48 60.36
N ASN A 3 -14.83 15.90 60.73
CA ASN A 3 -13.78 15.52 59.73
C ASN A 3 -14.16 14.31 58.88
N ILE A 4 -14.93 13.36 59.42
CA ILE A 4 -15.38 12.17 58.67
C ILE A 4 -16.36 12.54 57.53
N LYS A 5 -17.26 13.51 57.79
CA LYS A 5 -18.20 13.99 56.78
C LYS A 5 -17.46 14.72 55.64
N PHE A 6 -16.37 15.42 55.94
CA PHE A 6 -15.55 16.11 54.94
C PHE A 6 -14.78 15.12 54.04
N TYR A 7 -14.18 14.09 54.64
CA TYR A 7 -13.50 13.04 53.85
C TYR A 7 -14.47 12.20 53.01
N LEU A 8 -15.69 11.95 53.54
CA LEU A 8 -16.71 11.25 52.79
C LEU A 8 -17.19 12.06 51.58
N ALA A 9 -17.34 13.37 51.69
CA ALA A 9 -17.68 14.27 50.60
C ALA A 9 -16.59 14.33 49.49
N ILE A 10 -15.30 14.33 49.90
CA ILE A 10 -14.18 14.25 48.96
C ILE A 10 -14.13 12.91 48.24
N LEU A 11 -14.39 11.79 48.95
CA LEU A 11 -14.45 10.46 48.37
C LEU A 11 -15.57 10.31 47.34
N ILE A 12 -16.76 10.83 47.65
CA ILE A 12 -17.91 10.85 46.74
C ILE A 12 -17.64 11.72 45.53
N SER A 13 -16.96 12.87 45.67
CA SER A 13 -16.56 13.74 44.57
C SER A 13 -15.55 13.04 43.66
N LEU A 14 -14.58 12.31 44.19
CA LEU A 14 -13.58 11.56 43.41
C LEU A 14 -14.19 10.35 42.68
N ILE A 15 -15.25 9.73 43.25
CA ILE A 15 -16.00 8.65 42.60
C ILE A 15 -16.86 9.22 41.46
N SER A 16 -17.46 10.40 41.62
CA SER A 16 -18.24 11.07 40.60
C SER A 16 -17.40 11.45 39.37
N PHE A 17 -16.14 11.87 39.59
CA PHE A 17 -15.20 12.13 38.48
C PHE A 17 -14.79 10.86 37.72
N LYS A 18 -14.76 9.70 38.39
CA LYS A 18 -14.47 8.42 37.70
C LYS A 18 -15.66 7.86 36.92
N LEU A 19 -16.90 8.23 37.26
CA LEU A 19 -18.12 7.80 36.53
C LEU A 19 -18.37 8.65 35.25
N GLN A 20 -17.80 9.83 35.14
CA GLN A 20 -17.87 10.63 33.89
C GLN A 20 -16.77 10.26 32.86
N ALA A 21 -15.85 9.36 33.21
CA ALA A 21 -14.99 8.69 32.25
C ALA A 21 -15.71 7.52 31.53
N GLN A 22 -17.05 7.59 31.44
CA GLN A 22 -17.85 6.72 30.60
C GLN A 22 -17.47 7.06 29.15
N GLN A 23 -16.74 6.14 28.54
CA GLN A 23 -16.31 6.10 27.16
C GLN A 23 -17.15 7.00 26.25
N SER A 24 -16.71 8.22 25.96
CA SER A 24 -17.17 8.89 24.77
C SER A 24 -16.69 8.00 23.63
N THR A 25 -17.56 7.17 23.11
CA THR A 25 -17.28 6.33 21.96
C THR A 25 -16.73 7.28 20.91
N ASN A 26 -15.46 7.09 20.53
CA ASN A 26 -14.86 7.96 19.53
C ASN A 26 -15.74 7.87 18.28
N LYS A 27 -16.22 8.99 17.79
CA LYS A 27 -17.11 9.03 16.62
C LYS A 27 -16.50 8.30 15.41
N LEU A 28 -15.16 8.29 15.31
CA LEU A 28 -14.45 7.53 14.31
C LEU A 28 -14.54 6.01 14.48
N ASP A 29 -14.68 5.51 15.72
CA ASP A 29 -14.93 4.08 15.96
C ASP A 29 -16.31 3.68 15.45
N VAL A 30 -17.32 4.51 15.66
CA VAL A 30 -18.68 4.28 15.13
C VAL A 30 -18.69 4.25 13.61
N PHE A 31 -17.94 5.18 12.96
CA PHE A 31 -17.78 5.16 11.51
C PHE A 31 -17.06 3.91 11.04
N GLN A 32 -15.97 3.51 11.71
CA GLN A 32 -15.24 2.29 11.37
C GLN A 32 -16.13 1.05 11.44
N ASP A 33 -16.93 0.90 12.52
CA ASP A 33 -17.86 -0.21 12.66
C ASP A 33 -18.91 -0.22 11.55
N SER A 34 -19.42 0.95 11.17
CA SER A 34 -20.36 1.11 10.07
C SER A 34 -19.73 0.71 8.73
N LEU A 35 -18.49 1.15 8.48
CA LEU A 35 -17.73 0.79 7.28
C LEU A 35 -17.45 -0.71 7.21
N ILE A 36 -17.12 -1.36 8.33
CA ILE A 36 -16.94 -2.82 8.41
C ILE A 36 -18.23 -3.54 8.04
N LYS A 37 -19.37 -3.11 8.59
CA LYS A 37 -20.68 -3.71 8.28
C LYS A 37 -21.01 -3.61 6.79
N ILE A 38 -20.83 -2.42 6.19
CA ILE A 38 -21.10 -2.21 4.77
C ILE A 38 -20.13 -3.05 3.92
N SER A 39 -18.83 -3.08 4.26
CA SER A 39 -17.86 -3.87 3.52
C SER A 39 -18.17 -5.36 3.54
N ASN A 40 -18.63 -5.88 4.68
CA ASN A 40 -19.07 -7.28 4.80
C ASN A 40 -20.25 -7.59 3.88
N ILE A 41 -21.17 -6.64 3.67
CA ILE A 41 -22.27 -6.80 2.71
C ILE A 41 -21.71 -6.87 1.29
N ILE A 42 -20.82 -5.94 0.92
CA ILE A 42 -20.20 -5.91 -0.41
C ILE A 42 -19.54 -7.25 -0.76
N TYR A 43 -18.73 -7.82 0.15
CA TYR A 43 -17.99 -9.05 -0.11
C TYR A 43 -18.82 -10.34 0.01
N LYS A 44 -20.01 -10.30 0.62
CA LYS A 44 -20.94 -11.43 0.69
C LYS A 44 -21.96 -11.45 -0.44
N THR A 45 -22.19 -10.32 -1.08
CA THR A 45 -23.17 -10.17 -2.16
C THR A 45 -22.64 -10.76 -3.46
N GLN A 46 -23.50 -11.46 -4.20
CA GLN A 46 -23.14 -12.08 -5.48
C GLN A 46 -23.33 -11.11 -6.68
N SER A 47 -24.31 -10.20 -6.60
CA SER A 47 -24.64 -9.29 -7.73
C SER A 47 -23.69 -8.10 -7.79
N ASP A 48 -23.09 -7.86 -8.95
CA ASP A 48 -22.24 -6.68 -9.20
C ASP A 48 -22.98 -5.36 -8.94
N GLU A 49 -24.25 -5.25 -9.36
CA GLU A 49 -25.07 -4.07 -9.12
C GLU A 49 -25.22 -3.78 -7.63
N SER A 50 -25.52 -4.81 -6.84
CA SER A 50 -25.63 -4.68 -5.39
C SER A 50 -24.29 -4.35 -4.74
N LYS A 51 -23.17 -4.97 -5.18
CA LYS A 51 -21.83 -4.62 -4.71
C LYS A 51 -21.52 -3.14 -4.94
N LEU A 52 -21.80 -2.63 -6.13
CA LEU A 52 -21.54 -1.24 -6.50
C LEU A 52 -22.45 -0.26 -5.74
N THR A 53 -23.73 -0.63 -5.53
CA THR A 53 -24.68 0.16 -4.73
C THR A 53 -24.21 0.29 -3.28
N GLU A 54 -23.84 -0.82 -2.64
CA GLU A 54 -23.33 -0.80 -1.27
C GLU A 54 -22.01 -0.06 -1.16
N ASN A 55 -21.14 -0.17 -2.19
CA ASN A 55 -19.92 0.62 -2.24
C ASN A 55 -20.21 2.13 -2.32
N GLY A 56 -21.27 2.54 -2.96
CA GLY A 56 -21.71 3.95 -2.94
C GLY A 56 -22.03 4.44 -1.52
N LYS A 57 -22.69 3.60 -0.69
CA LYS A 57 -22.91 3.88 0.74
C LYS A 57 -21.60 3.90 1.51
N PHE A 58 -20.70 2.94 1.23
CA PHE A 58 -19.38 2.87 1.82
C PHE A 58 -18.57 4.14 1.59
N VAL A 59 -18.49 4.62 0.35
CA VAL A 59 -17.78 5.85 -0.02
C VAL A 59 -18.35 7.06 0.74
N LYS A 60 -19.68 7.21 0.79
CA LYS A 60 -20.33 8.31 1.53
C LYS A 60 -19.96 8.28 3.02
N THR A 61 -20.08 7.10 3.65
CA THR A 61 -19.75 6.93 5.07
C THR A 61 -18.27 7.21 5.34
N LEU A 62 -17.36 6.76 4.45
CA LEU A 62 -15.93 7.03 4.57
C LEU A 62 -15.62 8.53 4.47
N VAL A 63 -16.23 9.23 3.52
CA VAL A 63 -16.03 10.68 3.39
C VAL A 63 -16.51 11.42 4.65
N GLU A 64 -17.65 11.04 5.24
CA GLU A 64 -18.10 11.63 6.50
C GLU A 64 -17.11 11.34 7.65
N ALA A 65 -16.60 10.12 7.74
CA ALA A 65 -15.55 9.80 8.70
C ALA A 65 -14.29 10.65 8.52
N LEU A 66 -13.88 10.89 7.26
CA LEU A 66 -12.69 11.70 6.96
C LEU A 66 -12.87 13.20 7.26
N LYS A 67 -14.10 13.69 7.35
CA LYS A 67 -14.41 15.06 7.78
C LYS A 67 -14.24 15.26 9.29
N GLU A 68 -14.28 14.21 10.07
CA GLU A 68 -14.14 14.31 11.52
C GLU A 68 -12.76 14.85 11.92
N PRO A 69 -12.69 15.68 12.97
CA PRO A 69 -11.42 16.15 13.51
C PRO A 69 -10.48 14.97 13.82
N ASN A 70 -9.20 15.15 13.57
CA ASN A 70 -8.16 14.13 13.77
C ASN A 70 -8.31 12.84 12.93
N SER A 71 -9.24 12.80 11.98
CA SER A 71 -9.43 11.64 11.11
C SER A 71 -8.13 11.20 10.43
N PHE A 72 -7.25 12.13 10.05
CA PHE A 72 -5.94 11.80 9.47
C PHE A 72 -5.08 10.89 10.35
N ASN A 73 -5.21 11.01 11.67
CA ASN A 73 -4.44 10.22 12.64
C ASN A 73 -5.12 8.91 13.03
N TYR A 74 -6.41 8.76 12.72
CA TYR A 74 -7.14 7.54 13.00
C TYR A 74 -6.76 6.45 11.98
N SER A 75 -6.30 5.30 12.47
CA SER A 75 -5.66 4.27 11.63
C SER A 75 -6.63 3.42 10.81
N PHE A 76 -7.88 3.30 11.24
CA PHE A 76 -8.88 2.36 10.68
C PHE A 76 -8.39 0.89 10.68
N ASP A 77 -7.65 0.48 11.71
CA ASP A 77 -6.96 -0.82 11.75
C ASP A 77 -7.89 -2.02 11.63
N SER A 78 -9.14 -1.90 12.07
CA SER A 78 -10.13 -2.99 11.98
C SER A 78 -10.77 -3.08 10.59
N LEU A 79 -10.64 -2.06 9.74
CA LEU A 79 -11.18 -2.03 8.38
C LEU A 79 -10.22 -2.70 7.37
N LYS A 80 -10.08 -4.03 7.45
CA LYS A 80 -9.09 -4.81 6.68
C LYS A 80 -9.30 -4.78 5.16
N THR A 81 -10.49 -4.44 4.70
CA THR A 81 -10.82 -4.36 3.28
C THR A 81 -10.21 -3.15 2.58
N VAL A 82 -9.85 -2.10 3.32
CA VAL A 82 -9.21 -0.89 2.82
C VAL A 82 -7.73 -0.88 3.22
N SER A 83 -6.86 -0.59 2.28
CA SER A 83 -5.47 -0.28 2.59
C SER A 83 -5.37 1.20 2.97
N VAL A 84 -5.01 1.48 4.20
CA VAL A 84 -4.81 2.84 4.73
C VAL A 84 -3.34 3.01 5.08
N ILE A 85 -2.62 3.84 4.30
CA ILE A 85 -1.17 3.99 4.46
C ILE A 85 -0.82 5.46 4.54
N LYS A 86 -0.14 5.85 5.59
CA LYS A 86 0.43 7.20 5.73
C LYS A 86 1.79 7.28 5.05
N SER A 87 2.06 8.40 4.40
CA SER A 87 3.42 8.70 3.94
C SER A 87 4.36 8.84 5.15
N PRO A 88 5.62 8.35 5.06
CA PRO A 88 6.57 8.41 6.18
C PRO A 88 6.82 9.84 6.69
N ASP A 89 6.74 10.85 5.82
CA ASP A 89 6.85 12.27 6.15
C ASP A 89 5.56 12.90 6.69
N GLN A 90 4.49 12.11 6.86
CA GLN A 90 3.19 12.52 7.39
C GLN A 90 2.48 13.62 6.56
N VAL A 91 2.84 13.81 5.30
CA VAL A 91 2.24 14.83 4.41
C VAL A 91 0.84 14.41 3.95
N PHE A 92 0.64 13.13 3.69
CA PHE A 92 -0.64 12.57 3.25
C PHE A 92 -0.79 11.11 3.67
N ARG A 93 -1.98 10.57 3.45
CA ARG A 93 -2.21 9.12 3.44
C ARG A 93 -3.04 8.72 2.23
N THR A 94 -2.86 7.48 1.78
CA THR A 94 -3.70 6.84 0.76
C THR A 94 -4.69 5.91 1.44
N LEU A 95 -5.91 5.91 0.90
CA LEU A 95 -6.92 4.90 1.18
C LEU A 95 -7.25 4.24 -0.15
N SER A 96 -7.11 2.92 -0.25
CA SER A 96 -7.37 2.22 -1.52
C SER A 96 -7.95 0.83 -1.29
N TRP A 97 -8.96 0.48 -2.09
CA TRP A 97 -9.62 -0.83 -2.06
C TRP A 97 -10.13 -1.20 -3.45
N TYR A 98 -10.67 -2.37 -3.59
CA TYR A 98 -11.23 -2.85 -4.85
C TYR A 98 -12.49 -3.67 -4.61
N ILE A 99 -13.28 -3.82 -5.66
CA ILE A 99 -14.39 -4.76 -5.76
C ILE A 99 -14.07 -5.68 -6.93
N GLN A 100 -14.09 -6.98 -6.67
CA GLN A 100 -14.02 -7.97 -7.73
C GLN A 100 -15.41 -8.17 -8.32
N LEU A 101 -15.51 -8.08 -9.64
CA LEU A 101 -16.73 -8.30 -10.41
C LEU A 101 -16.90 -9.77 -10.80
N ASP A 102 -18.10 -10.15 -11.15
CA ASP A 102 -18.46 -11.53 -11.47
C ASP A 102 -17.75 -12.07 -12.71
N ASN A 103 -17.36 -11.17 -13.62
CA ASN A 103 -16.53 -11.51 -14.79
C ASN A 103 -15.03 -11.68 -14.48
N GLY A 104 -14.63 -11.63 -13.22
CA GLY A 104 -13.24 -11.78 -12.75
C GLY A 104 -12.40 -10.51 -12.85
N THR A 105 -12.93 -9.41 -13.36
CA THR A 105 -12.25 -8.10 -13.37
C THR A 105 -12.41 -7.36 -12.05
N TYR A 106 -11.81 -6.18 -11.94
CA TYR A 106 -11.75 -5.42 -10.71
C TYR A 106 -12.10 -3.95 -10.94
N ARG A 107 -12.83 -3.35 -10.00
CA ARG A 107 -13.04 -1.91 -9.90
C ARG A 107 -12.28 -1.38 -8.70
N TYR A 108 -11.48 -0.34 -8.90
CA TYR A 108 -10.67 0.27 -7.86
C TYR A 108 -11.30 1.55 -7.33
N TYR A 109 -11.12 1.75 -6.05
CA TYR A 109 -11.59 2.93 -5.34
C TYR A 109 -10.49 3.44 -4.44
N GLY A 110 -10.43 4.75 -4.25
CA GLY A 110 -9.45 5.31 -3.35
C GLY A 110 -9.57 6.81 -3.18
N ALA A 111 -8.78 7.29 -2.25
CA ALA A 111 -8.61 8.71 -2.00
C ALA A 111 -7.21 8.98 -1.44
N ILE A 112 -6.71 10.18 -1.66
CA ILE A 112 -5.54 10.71 -0.96
C ILE A 112 -6.03 11.80 -0.02
N GLN A 113 -5.85 11.61 1.29
CA GLN A 113 -6.12 12.62 2.30
C GLN A 113 -4.83 13.32 2.66
N MET A 114 -4.82 14.64 2.51
CA MET A 114 -3.69 15.47 2.93
C MET A 114 -3.75 15.73 4.43
N ASN A 115 -2.58 15.79 5.08
CA ASN A 115 -2.46 16.25 6.46
C ASN A 115 -2.59 17.79 6.50
N ASN A 116 -3.80 18.26 6.63
CA ASN A 116 -4.11 19.68 6.57
C ASN A 116 -4.84 20.15 7.84
N LYS A 117 -4.33 21.23 8.45
CA LYS A 117 -4.94 21.85 9.64
C LYS A 117 -6.24 22.62 9.32
N GLY A 118 -6.44 23.03 8.08
CA GLY A 118 -7.56 23.87 7.62
C GLY A 118 -8.81 23.09 7.21
N GLY A 119 -8.98 21.83 7.61
CA GLY A 119 -10.12 20.99 7.25
C GLY A 119 -9.76 19.88 6.28
N LEU A 120 -10.75 19.13 5.79
CA LEU A 120 -10.53 18.00 4.89
C LEU A 120 -10.03 18.48 3.51
N LYS A 121 -8.80 18.09 3.15
CA LYS A 121 -8.30 18.19 1.77
C LYS A 121 -8.14 16.77 1.22
N LEU A 122 -9.00 16.42 0.26
CA LEU A 122 -9.12 15.08 -0.30
C LEU A 122 -8.96 15.11 -1.82
N PHE A 123 -8.15 14.21 -2.37
CA PHE A 123 -8.10 13.91 -3.79
C PHE A 123 -8.80 12.55 -4.02
N PRO A 124 -10.04 12.51 -4.50
CA PRO A 124 -10.66 11.25 -4.88
C PRO A 124 -9.90 10.62 -6.05
N LEU A 125 -9.71 9.31 -6.01
CA LEU A 125 -9.05 8.53 -7.05
C LEU A 125 -10.11 7.85 -7.92
N ILE A 126 -10.24 8.31 -9.17
CA ILE A 126 -11.24 7.80 -10.11
C ILE A 126 -10.59 6.77 -11.01
N ASP A 127 -10.96 5.51 -10.82
CA ASP A 127 -10.47 4.40 -11.64
C ASP A 127 -10.93 4.57 -13.09
N GLN A 128 -9.96 4.68 -13.98
CA GLN A 128 -10.13 4.78 -15.42
C GLN A 128 -9.33 3.71 -16.17
N THR A 129 -9.08 2.57 -15.50
CA THR A 129 -8.28 1.47 -16.06
C THR A 129 -8.70 1.13 -17.48
N ASP A 130 -10.01 0.99 -17.74
CA ASP A 130 -10.56 0.61 -19.03
C ASP A 130 -10.39 1.71 -20.11
N ASN A 131 -10.15 2.96 -19.68
CA ASN A 131 -9.99 4.13 -20.57
C ASN A 131 -8.52 4.58 -20.70
N ILE A 132 -7.58 3.80 -20.15
CA ILE A 132 -6.15 4.04 -20.26
C ILE A 132 -5.56 3.05 -21.26
N GLY A 133 -5.53 3.45 -22.55
CA GLY A 133 -5.02 2.59 -23.63
C GLY A 133 -3.51 2.33 -23.53
N ASP A 134 -2.73 3.34 -23.16
CA ASP A 134 -1.30 3.21 -22.86
C ASP A 134 -1.06 3.37 -21.36
N SER A 135 -0.68 2.28 -20.72
CA SER A 135 -0.39 2.26 -19.27
C SER A 135 0.83 3.11 -18.87
N ASN A 136 1.65 3.57 -19.83
CA ASN A 136 2.83 4.40 -19.57
C ASN A 136 2.54 5.90 -19.54
N ILE A 137 1.33 6.35 -19.86
CA ILE A 137 1.01 7.79 -19.82
C ILE A 137 1.02 8.33 -18.40
N ILE A 138 1.38 9.62 -18.26
CA ILE A 138 1.20 10.36 -17.01
C ILE A 138 -0.28 10.70 -16.87
N THR A 139 -0.84 10.42 -15.72
CA THR A 139 -2.25 10.62 -15.40
C THR A 139 -2.41 11.48 -14.14
N ASN A 140 -3.63 11.61 -13.65
CA ASN A 140 -3.90 12.30 -12.38
C ASN A 140 -5.00 11.57 -11.59
N ASN A 141 -5.38 12.11 -10.46
CA ASN A 141 -6.38 11.51 -9.59
C ASN A 141 -7.78 11.33 -10.26
N GLN A 142 -8.12 12.11 -11.31
CA GLN A 142 -9.36 11.94 -12.08
C GLN A 142 -9.25 10.87 -13.17
N LYS A 143 -8.04 10.49 -13.54
CA LYS A 143 -7.75 9.41 -14.49
C LYS A 143 -6.70 8.48 -13.90
N TRP A 144 -7.10 7.79 -12.83
CA TRP A 144 -6.21 6.92 -12.07
C TRP A 144 -6.14 5.51 -12.67
N PHE A 145 -4.93 4.90 -12.67
CA PHE A 145 -4.71 3.55 -13.19
C PHE A 145 -5.31 2.45 -12.31
N GLY A 146 -5.69 2.76 -11.08
CA GLY A 146 -6.28 1.82 -10.13
C GLY A 146 -5.29 0.79 -9.55
N ALA A 147 -5.07 0.84 -8.25
CA ALA A 147 -4.31 -0.17 -7.53
C ALA A 147 -4.64 -0.13 -6.03
N ARG A 148 -4.45 -1.25 -5.33
CA ARG A 148 -4.43 -1.26 -3.87
C ARG A 148 -3.00 -1.08 -3.40
N TYR A 149 -2.66 0.14 -2.98
CA TYR A 149 -1.30 0.45 -2.50
C TYR A 149 -1.08 -0.15 -1.12
N TYR A 150 0.13 -0.60 -0.84
CA TYR A 150 0.52 -1.18 0.44
C TYR A 150 1.84 -0.63 0.99
N GLU A 151 2.56 0.21 0.21
CA GLU A 151 3.77 0.87 0.66
C GLU A 151 3.95 2.23 -0.02
N ILE A 152 4.49 3.22 0.71
CA ILE A 152 4.81 4.56 0.23
C ILE A 152 6.26 4.88 0.60
N ILE A 153 7.06 5.26 -0.40
CA ILE A 153 8.47 5.58 -0.23
C ILE A 153 8.67 7.02 -0.70
N PRO A 154 9.00 7.97 0.19
CA PRO A 154 9.33 9.34 -0.21
C PRO A 154 10.67 9.39 -0.90
N VAL A 155 10.77 10.14 -1.99
CA VAL A 155 12.01 10.45 -2.69
C VAL A 155 12.22 11.95 -2.68
N VAL A 156 13.26 12.37 -1.99
CA VAL A 156 13.68 13.77 -1.88
C VAL A 156 14.99 13.94 -2.62
N SER A 157 15.07 14.96 -3.45
CA SER A 157 16.29 15.32 -4.21
C SER A 157 16.52 16.82 -4.12
N SER A 158 17.76 17.23 -3.95
CA SER A 158 18.11 18.65 -3.81
C SER A 158 17.57 19.48 -4.99
N GLY A 159 16.93 20.60 -4.68
CA GLY A 159 16.41 21.54 -5.66
C GLY A 159 15.18 21.09 -6.46
N LYS A 160 14.55 19.95 -6.08
CA LYS A 160 13.34 19.44 -6.74
C LYS A 160 12.22 19.21 -5.72
N LEU A 161 10.96 19.32 -6.19
CA LEU A 161 9.83 18.90 -5.38
C LEU A 161 9.91 17.39 -5.12
N PRO A 162 9.56 16.95 -3.91
CA PRO A 162 9.54 15.53 -3.59
C PRO A 162 8.48 14.80 -4.43
N TYR A 163 8.76 13.53 -4.72
CA TYR A 163 7.77 12.61 -5.24
C TYR A 163 7.75 11.35 -4.37
N TYR A 164 6.74 10.51 -4.57
CA TYR A 164 6.55 9.29 -3.78
C TYR A 164 6.44 8.09 -4.71
N VAL A 165 7.15 7.03 -4.35
CA VAL A 165 6.96 5.72 -4.98
C VAL A 165 5.90 4.98 -4.21
N LEU A 166 4.87 4.52 -4.89
CA LEU A 166 3.80 3.71 -4.35
C LEU A 166 3.96 2.28 -4.85
N LEU A 167 4.02 1.32 -3.94
CA LEU A 167 3.96 -0.09 -4.30
C LEU A 167 2.52 -0.57 -4.15
N GLY A 168 1.99 -1.21 -5.19
CA GLY A 168 0.60 -1.62 -5.23
C GLY A 168 0.38 -2.98 -5.86
N TRP A 169 -0.75 -3.58 -5.48
CA TRP A 169 -1.31 -4.75 -6.13
C TRP A 169 -2.50 -4.33 -7.00
N LYS A 170 -2.60 -4.94 -8.17
CA LYS A 170 -3.70 -4.74 -9.11
C LYS A 170 -4.13 -6.08 -9.69
N GLY A 171 -5.30 -6.56 -9.29
CA GLY A 171 -5.97 -7.67 -9.97
C GLY A 171 -6.24 -7.29 -11.43
N ASN A 172 -6.21 -8.25 -12.32
CA ASN A 172 -6.36 -8.01 -13.75
C ASN A 172 -7.49 -8.85 -14.35
N THR A 173 -7.24 -10.12 -14.59
CA THR A 173 -8.22 -11.05 -15.20
C THR A 173 -8.46 -12.25 -14.31
N ALA A 174 -9.17 -13.26 -14.83
CA ALA A 174 -9.28 -14.55 -14.17
C ALA A 174 -7.94 -15.30 -14.12
N GLU A 175 -7.02 -15.04 -15.06
CA GLU A 175 -5.76 -15.77 -15.26
C GLU A 175 -4.53 -15.02 -14.75
N THR A 176 -4.53 -13.68 -14.80
CA THR A 176 -3.37 -12.85 -14.46
C THR A 176 -3.66 -11.86 -13.36
N THR A 177 -2.61 -11.47 -12.66
CA THR A 177 -2.59 -10.40 -11.68
C THR A 177 -1.39 -9.50 -11.92
N LYS A 178 -1.39 -8.31 -11.30
CA LYS A 178 -0.33 -7.31 -11.49
C LYS A 178 0.21 -6.80 -10.17
N LYS A 179 1.48 -6.42 -10.17
CA LYS A 179 2.06 -5.49 -9.20
C LYS A 179 2.51 -4.22 -9.92
N VAL A 180 2.48 -3.12 -9.21
CA VAL A 180 2.72 -1.79 -9.79
C VAL A 180 3.69 -1.01 -8.91
N ILE A 181 4.70 -0.42 -9.54
CA ILE A 181 5.48 0.67 -8.98
C ILE A 181 4.96 1.94 -9.64
N GLU A 182 4.19 2.71 -8.89
CA GLU A 182 3.58 3.95 -9.34
C GLU A 182 4.31 5.15 -8.76
N ILE A 183 4.41 6.25 -9.50
CA ILE A 183 5.01 7.48 -9.01
C ILE A 183 3.93 8.51 -8.78
N LEU A 184 3.84 8.99 -7.54
CA LEU A 184 2.90 10.04 -7.13
C LEU A 184 3.65 11.35 -6.92
N SER A 185 3.13 12.43 -7.48
CA SER A 185 3.60 13.79 -7.21
C SER A 185 2.41 14.74 -7.05
N PHE A 186 2.63 15.84 -6.34
CA PHE A 186 1.61 16.85 -6.12
C PHE A 186 1.97 18.14 -6.87
N ASN A 187 1.01 18.68 -7.58
CA ASN A 187 1.10 19.99 -8.21
C ASN A 187 -0.17 20.79 -7.89
N LYS A 188 -0.05 21.74 -6.96
CA LYS A 188 -1.16 22.56 -6.44
C LYS A 188 -2.37 21.70 -6.03
N ASP A 189 -3.38 21.64 -6.88
CA ASP A 189 -4.66 20.97 -6.60
C ASP A 189 -4.84 19.64 -7.34
N LYS A 190 -3.74 19.04 -7.80
CA LYS A 190 -3.75 17.74 -8.50
C LYS A 190 -2.74 16.79 -7.90
N ALA A 191 -3.15 15.54 -7.75
CA ALA A 191 -2.27 14.41 -7.52
C ALA A 191 -1.98 13.76 -8.88
N ASN A 192 -0.73 13.83 -9.33
CA ASN A 192 -0.31 13.26 -10.61
C ASN A 192 0.31 11.90 -10.40
N PHE A 193 0.00 10.98 -11.31
CA PHE A 193 0.49 9.61 -11.31
C PHE A 193 1.34 9.35 -12.57
N GLY A 194 2.55 8.85 -12.35
CA GLY A 194 3.56 8.64 -13.38
C GLY A 194 4.56 9.77 -13.46
N MET A 195 5.84 9.39 -13.61
CA MET A 195 6.96 10.30 -13.81
C MET A 195 8.16 9.54 -14.42
N PRO A 196 8.91 10.10 -15.37
CA PRO A 196 10.02 9.41 -16.04
C PRO A 196 11.29 9.40 -15.17
N VAL A 197 11.19 8.73 -14.02
CA VAL A 197 12.29 8.62 -13.02
C VAL A 197 13.01 7.29 -13.07
N PHE A 198 12.50 6.32 -13.82
CA PHE A 198 13.13 5.01 -13.96
C PHE A 198 14.34 5.09 -14.90
N ASP A 199 15.42 4.41 -14.52
CA ASP A 199 16.69 4.38 -15.26
C ASP A 199 17.22 2.93 -15.28
N GLY A 200 17.51 2.41 -16.46
CA GLY A 200 17.95 1.05 -16.72
C GLY A 200 17.46 0.55 -18.07
N LYS A 201 18.05 -0.52 -18.58
CA LYS A 201 17.87 -1.03 -19.93
C LYS A 201 16.39 -1.09 -20.37
N ASP A 202 15.52 -1.73 -19.59
CA ASP A 202 14.12 -1.98 -19.96
C ASP A 202 13.14 -1.00 -19.30
N PHE A 203 13.64 -0.09 -18.46
CA PHE A 203 12.84 0.81 -17.64
C PHE A 203 13.01 2.28 -17.99
N LYS A 204 14.04 2.63 -18.80
CA LYS A 204 14.30 4.01 -19.22
C LYS A 204 13.10 4.61 -19.96
N GLY A 205 12.64 5.76 -19.47
CA GLY A 205 11.49 6.46 -20.05
C GLY A 205 10.12 5.95 -19.59
N LYS A 206 10.06 4.93 -18.75
CA LYS A 206 8.79 4.52 -18.14
C LYS A 206 8.36 5.52 -17.08
N ASN A 207 7.06 5.78 -17.04
CA ASN A 207 6.42 6.62 -16.02
C ASN A 207 5.91 5.82 -14.83
N ARG A 208 5.67 4.52 -15.01
CA ARG A 208 5.37 3.49 -14.01
C ARG A 208 5.90 2.15 -14.46
N VAL A 209 6.07 1.23 -13.52
CA VAL A 209 6.43 -0.17 -13.83
C VAL A 209 5.28 -1.06 -13.44
N ILE A 210 4.91 -1.96 -14.34
CA ILE A 210 3.84 -2.94 -14.16
C ILE A 210 4.43 -4.33 -14.39
N PHE A 211 4.25 -5.18 -13.42
CA PHE A 211 4.59 -6.59 -13.48
C PHE A 211 3.28 -7.38 -13.63
N GLU A 212 3.09 -8.05 -14.75
CA GLU A 212 1.95 -8.94 -14.97
C GLU A 212 2.43 -10.39 -14.95
N TYR A 213 1.72 -11.24 -14.25
CA TYR A 213 2.10 -12.63 -14.03
C TYR A 213 0.87 -13.50 -13.73
N ASN A 214 1.07 -14.83 -13.72
CA ASN A 214 0.03 -15.79 -13.42
C ASN A 214 -0.57 -15.54 -12.03
N LYS A 215 -1.92 -15.48 -11.96
CA LYS A 215 -2.66 -15.19 -10.73
C LYS A 215 -2.44 -16.23 -9.61
N GLN A 216 -2.09 -17.46 -9.95
CA GLN A 216 -1.82 -18.52 -8.97
C GLN A 216 -0.43 -18.42 -8.33
N ASN A 217 0.46 -17.62 -8.92
CA ASN A 217 1.80 -17.41 -8.42
C ASN A 217 1.86 -16.23 -7.44
N ALA A 218 2.84 -16.29 -6.55
CA ALA A 218 3.23 -15.14 -5.74
C ALA A 218 4.38 -14.39 -6.45
N MET A 219 4.45 -13.08 -6.23
CA MET A 219 5.57 -12.23 -6.61
C MET A 219 5.92 -11.30 -5.45
N VAL A 220 7.19 -11.22 -5.11
CA VAL A 220 7.70 -10.24 -4.15
C VAL A 220 7.81 -8.88 -4.86
N LEU A 221 7.34 -7.83 -4.21
CA LEU A 221 7.65 -6.41 -4.50
C LEU A 221 7.53 -5.66 -3.18
N LYS A 222 8.65 -5.20 -2.64
CA LYS A 222 8.74 -4.55 -1.32
C LYS A 222 10.00 -3.70 -1.20
N THR A 223 10.09 -2.89 -0.15
CA THR A 223 11.35 -2.24 0.21
C THR A 223 12.18 -3.15 1.11
N ASP A 224 13.45 -3.32 0.77
CA ASP A 224 14.48 -3.76 1.69
C ASP A 224 15.09 -2.51 2.34
N LYS A 225 14.71 -2.25 3.60
CA LYS A 225 15.13 -1.04 4.32
C LYS A 225 16.63 -1.04 4.63
N ASN A 226 17.23 -2.21 4.83
CA ASN A 226 18.64 -2.34 5.17
C ASN A 226 19.53 -2.04 3.97
N ALA A 227 19.16 -2.56 2.81
CA ALA A 227 19.85 -2.29 1.56
C ALA A 227 19.46 -0.93 0.93
N GLY A 228 18.34 -0.32 1.36
CA GLY A 228 17.77 0.88 0.74
C GLY A 228 17.31 0.64 -0.69
N LEU A 229 16.77 -0.55 -0.95
CA LEU A 229 16.37 -1.02 -2.27
C LEU A 229 14.86 -1.26 -2.33
N ILE A 230 14.25 -1.01 -3.48
CA ILE A 230 12.94 -1.53 -3.83
C ILE A 230 13.19 -2.82 -4.60
N VAL A 231 12.94 -3.95 -3.95
CA VAL A 231 13.26 -5.28 -4.50
C VAL A 231 12.02 -5.93 -5.07
N PHE A 232 12.20 -6.68 -6.14
CA PHE A 232 11.14 -7.44 -6.80
C PHE A 232 11.69 -8.69 -7.47
N ASP A 233 10.83 -9.70 -7.58
CA ASP A 233 11.18 -10.92 -8.29
C ASP A 233 11.37 -10.65 -9.77
N HIS A 234 12.42 -11.26 -10.35
CA HIS A 234 12.55 -11.37 -11.79
C HIS A 234 11.45 -12.30 -12.33
N LEU A 235 10.69 -11.81 -13.30
CA LEU A 235 9.60 -12.56 -13.92
C LEU A 235 10.02 -13.11 -15.28
N ALA A 236 9.85 -14.40 -15.46
CA ALA A 236 10.11 -15.10 -16.71
C ALA A 236 8.93 -15.99 -17.10
N PRO A 237 8.74 -16.29 -18.39
CA PRO A 237 7.80 -17.30 -18.82
C PRO A 237 8.34 -18.70 -18.41
N PHE A 238 7.45 -19.61 -18.06
CA PHE A 238 7.82 -21.01 -17.72
C PHE A 238 8.40 -21.77 -18.91
N ASP A 239 8.07 -21.32 -20.13
CA ASP A 239 8.58 -21.85 -21.38
C ASP A 239 8.93 -20.68 -22.32
N PRO A 240 10.06 -20.70 -23.04
CA PRO A 240 10.45 -19.66 -24.00
C PRO A 240 9.40 -19.37 -25.08
N GLU A 241 8.58 -20.35 -25.46
CA GLU A 241 7.50 -20.18 -26.44
C GLU A 241 6.33 -19.35 -25.88
N MET A 242 6.30 -19.11 -24.57
CA MET A 242 5.23 -18.37 -23.88
C MET A 242 5.58 -16.88 -23.66
N VAL A 243 6.62 -16.37 -24.31
CA VAL A 243 6.97 -14.94 -24.22
C VAL A 243 5.79 -14.07 -24.64
N GLY A 244 5.44 -13.07 -23.76
CA GLY A 244 4.32 -12.17 -23.95
C GLY A 244 2.96 -12.71 -23.51
N ARG A 245 2.89 -13.98 -23.07
CA ARG A 245 1.66 -14.62 -22.54
C ARG A 245 1.73 -14.68 -21.02
N PHE A 246 1.36 -13.59 -20.36
CA PHE A 246 1.59 -13.37 -18.93
C PHE A 246 0.92 -14.39 -18.00
N GLN A 247 -0.09 -15.11 -18.44
CA GLN A 247 -0.66 -16.22 -17.68
C GLN A 247 0.33 -17.40 -17.49
N PHE A 248 1.48 -17.38 -18.18
CA PHE A 248 2.55 -18.36 -18.04
C PHE A 248 3.82 -17.76 -17.39
N TYR A 249 3.71 -16.57 -16.78
CA TYR A 249 4.85 -15.93 -16.12
C TYR A 249 4.82 -16.17 -14.61
N GLY A 250 5.99 -16.35 -14.04
CA GLY A 250 6.23 -16.45 -12.61
C GLY A 250 7.64 -16.00 -12.26
N SER A 251 7.99 -16.06 -10.97
CA SER A 251 9.36 -15.82 -10.52
C SER A 251 10.25 -16.98 -10.97
N ASP A 252 11.40 -16.69 -11.52
CA ASP A 252 12.47 -17.66 -11.83
C ASP A 252 13.47 -17.85 -10.69
N GLY A 253 13.21 -17.20 -9.54
CA GLY A 253 14.08 -17.21 -8.37
C GLY A 253 15.10 -16.07 -8.34
N GLY A 254 15.27 -15.33 -9.43
CA GLY A 254 16.07 -14.10 -9.48
C GLY A 254 15.40 -12.95 -8.73
N THR A 255 16.20 -12.04 -8.20
CA THR A 255 15.73 -10.83 -7.55
C THR A 255 16.39 -9.62 -8.17
N ASP A 256 15.58 -8.69 -8.65
CA ASP A 256 16.01 -7.40 -9.16
C ASP A 256 15.64 -6.28 -8.20
N ALA A 257 16.20 -5.10 -8.40
CA ALA A 257 15.89 -3.96 -7.54
C ALA A 257 15.98 -2.62 -8.26
N PHE A 258 15.32 -1.62 -7.66
CA PHE A 258 15.61 -0.21 -7.91
C PHE A 258 16.29 0.41 -6.68
N LYS A 259 17.35 1.17 -6.93
CA LYS A 259 18.01 2.04 -5.95
C LYS A 259 17.73 3.50 -6.25
N VAL A 260 17.37 4.27 -5.24
CA VAL A 260 17.21 5.71 -5.38
C VAL A 260 18.59 6.38 -5.41
N ILE A 261 18.96 6.95 -6.54
CA ILE A 261 20.25 7.67 -6.74
C ILE A 261 19.97 8.97 -7.49
N GLY A 262 20.27 10.11 -6.88
CA GLY A 262 20.09 11.43 -7.51
C GLY A 262 18.64 11.73 -7.91
N GLY A 263 17.67 11.20 -7.16
CA GLY A 263 16.23 11.37 -7.43
C GLY A 263 15.73 10.56 -8.63
N LYS A 264 16.44 9.51 -9.03
CA LYS A 264 16.03 8.51 -10.01
C LYS A 264 16.04 7.12 -9.42
N LEU A 265 15.23 6.22 -9.96
CA LEU A 265 15.16 4.81 -9.64
C LEU A 265 16.07 4.04 -10.59
N LYS A 266 17.30 3.79 -10.17
CA LYS A 266 18.29 3.06 -10.97
C LYS A 266 18.12 1.56 -10.79
N PHE A 267 17.93 0.85 -11.90
CA PHE A 267 17.79 -0.59 -11.95
C PHE A 267 19.11 -1.29 -11.58
N GLN A 268 18.97 -2.37 -10.80
CA GLN A 268 20.03 -3.28 -10.43
C GLN A 268 19.52 -4.71 -10.66
N GLU A 269 20.20 -5.43 -11.52
CA GLU A 269 19.88 -6.80 -11.87
C GLU A 269 20.56 -7.78 -10.91
N ASN A 270 19.89 -8.89 -10.61
CA ASN A 270 20.42 -10.02 -9.84
C ASN A 270 21.02 -9.62 -8.49
N VAL A 271 20.26 -8.87 -7.70
CA VAL A 271 20.72 -8.45 -6.36
C VAL A 271 20.70 -9.61 -5.38
N ILE A 272 21.79 -9.77 -4.64
CA ILE A 272 21.88 -10.75 -3.55
C ILE A 272 21.54 -10.04 -2.25
N LEU A 273 20.38 -10.37 -1.69
CA LEU A 273 19.94 -9.86 -0.39
C LEU A 273 20.61 -10.69 0.70
N LYS A 274 21.38 -10.03 1.56
CA LYS A 274 21.94 -10.67 2.76
C LYS A 274 20.91 -10.56 3.89
N ASN A 275 20.63 -11.66 4.55
CA ASN A 275 19.89 -11.63 5.80
C ASN A 275 20.67 -10.79 6.83
N GLU A 276 19.97 -10.13 7.73
CA GLU A 276 20.63 -9.52 8.89
C GLU A 276 21.36 -10.61 9.67
N ALA A 277 22.63 -10.35 10.03
CA ALA A 277 23.36 -11.19 10.95
C ALA A 277 22.59 -11.28 12.27
N ASN A 278 22.24 -12.49 12.67
CA ASN A 278 21.58 -12.75 13.94
C ASN A 278 22.52 -13.53 14.88
N GLN A 279 22.17 -13.59 16.16
CA GLN A 279 23.00 -14.29 17.15
C GLN A 279 23.20 -15.78 16.82
N SER A 280 22.29 -16.38 16.03
CA SER A 280 22.41 -17.77 15.60
C SER A 280 23.44 -17.97 14.49
N ASP A 281 23.81 -16.91 13.74
CA ASP A 281 24.82 -16.99 12.68
C ASP A 281 26.22 -17.27 13.27
N ALA A 282 26.48 -16.84 14.51
CA ALA A 282 27.71 -17.17 15.22
C ALA A 282 27.82 -18.67 15.57
N LEU A 283 26.69 -19.39 15.58
CA LEU A 283 26.65 -20.83 15.85
C LEU A 283 26.75 -21.65 14.55
N TYR A 284 26.65 -21.00 13.39
CA TYR A 284 26.76 -21.67 12.08
C TYR A 284 28.23 -21.96 11.75
N ALA A 285 28.62 -23.21 11.90
CA ALA A 285 29.92 -23.68 11.42
C ALA A 285 29.82 -23.96 9.92
N ASP A 286 30.50 -23.13 9.11
CA ASP A 286 30.57 -23.32 7.66
C ASP A 286 31.11 -24.72 7.33
N PRO A 287 30.32 -25.63 6.71
CA PRO A 287 30.76 -26.97 6.43
C PRO A 287 32.02 -27.03 5.53
N SER A 288 32.22 -26.00 4.70
CA SER A 288 33.37 -25.92 3.79
C SER A 288 34.70 -25.70 4.51
N LYS A 289 34.68 -25.16 5.74
CA LYS A 289 35.88 -24.92 6.56
C LYS A 289 36.35 -26.16 7.32
N ASN A 290 35.55 -27.23 7.35
CA ASN A 290 35.83 -28.47 8.06
C ASN A 290 36.27 -29.63 7.13
N VAL A 291 36.54 -29.36 5.87
CA VAL A 291 37.04 -30.39 4.93
C VAL A 291 38.50 -30.67 5.27
N LYS A 292 38.76 -31.77 5.98
CA LYS A 292 40.13 -32.30 6.15
C LYS A 292 40.70 -32.64 4.76
N PRO A 293 41.93 -32.18 4.45
CA PRO A 293 42.53 -32.53 3.18
C PRO A 293 42.65 -34.05 3.04
N ILE A 294 42.12 -34.59 1.94
CA ILE A 294 42.26 -36.01 1.61
C ILE A 294 43.77 -36.26 1.41
N ARG A 295 44.39 -37.06 2.28
CA ARG A 295 45.75 -37.50 2.07
C ARG A 295 45.75 -38.37 0.80
N LYS A 296 46.42 -37.92 -0.25
CA LYS A 296 46.77 -38.78 -1.38
C LYS A 296 47.81 -39.76 -0.92
N PHE A 297 47.50 -41.07 -1.03
CA PHE A 297 48.44 -42.16 -0.87
C PHE A 297 49.24 -42.30 -2.12
#